data_05d8022930e2f5b04cefc3c196cbf2a0
#
_entry.id   05d8022930e2f5b04cefc3c196cbf2a0
#
_cell.length_a   1.000
_cell.length_b   1.000
_cell.length_c   1.000
_cell.angle_alpha   90.00
_cell.angle_beta   90.00
_cell.angle_gamma   90.00
#
_symmetry.space_group_name_H-M   'P 1'
#
loop_
_entity.id
_entity.type
_entity.pdbx_description
1 polymer ?
#
loop_
_entity_poly.entity_id
_entity_poly.type
_entity_poly.pdbx_seq_one_letter_code
_entity_poly.pdbx_strand_id
1 'polypeptide(L)'
;MNKNKLFPQINGILHGGDYNAEQWLDRPDILAKDIELMKEAGMTSATLGVFSWSAYEPVEGEYHFDWLKDVMDNLYNAGIYTVLATPSGGKPAWMAQKYPEIRRVDSYDVREHQGVRENHCMSSPVYREKVDNIIRQLHAHVGNHPGLIMWHVSNELGGECYCRLCVKRFQNYLAEKFDHDINKLNKAWWTTFWSHSYNSFSQIEPPYKNGDFSIMGLNLEWKRFTTWNMNDYMKSEITLLRELTPEIPITTNFMQLYDGLDYRPMAKELDVISWDSYPRFHNDYESLADVMGQNTFDHAVMRSMKKDKPFMLMESAPGLVNWHPYNKLKRPGIHRLFSYNAIACGSDTVQYFQWRKGRGSFEQYHGAVVDHLGTNDTRIFKEVAALGAELDGLSEITGTLIRSKVALLFDWDNMWAIDDVKALGQESKKYPETCMSVYKELTKRGVDVDVIASDEPLDDYDVVVAPMLYMLRDGAAESLAAFVKRSRKIWHLHTAAVKSVD
;
A
#
# COMPACT_ATOMS: atom_id res chain seq x y z
N MET A 1 5.46 24.66 17.23
CA MET A 1 5.53 23.73 16.08
C MET A 1 4.56 22.58 16.36
N ASN A 2 3.75 22.21 15.38
CA ASN A 2 2.86 21.07 15.52
C ASN A 2 3.70 19.78 15.62
N LYS A 3 3.56 19.04 16.73
CA LYS A 3 4.40 17.87 17.03
C LYS A 3 4.17 16.69 16.06
N ASN A 4 3.08 16.73 15.29
CA ASN A 4 2.70 15.65 14.38
C ASN A 4 3.07 15.92 12.92
N LYS A 5 3.72 17.06 12.61
CA LYS A 5 4.16 17.40 11.26
C LYS A 5 5.17 16.36 10.75
N LEU A 6 4.87 15.73 9.61
CA LEU A 6 5.71 14.65 9.06
C LEU A 6 7.08 15.18 8.59
N PHE A 7 7.10 16.35 7.98
CA PHE A 7 8.28 16.95 7.36
C PHE A 7 8.52 18.37 7.92
N PRO A 8 9.19 18.50 9.07
CA PRO A 8 9.41 19.81 9.71
C PRO A 8 10.17 20.81 8.84
N GLN A 9 10.98 20.33 7.90
CA GLN A 9 11.78 21.14 6.98
C GLN A 9 10.98 21.70 5.79
N ILE A 10 9.78 21.18 5.53
CA ILE A 10 8.88 21.67 4.48
C ILE A 10 7.91 22.69 5.07
N ASN A 11 7.66 23.79 4.39
CA ASN A 11 6.78 24.85 4.92
C ASN A 11 5.31 24.43 4.91
N GLY A 12 4.75 24.08 3.78
CA GLY A 12 3.35 23.66 3.59
C GLY A 12 3.16 22.15 3.54
N ILE A 13 2.21 21.73 2.74
CA ILE A 13 1.96 20.32 2.40
C ILE A 13 3.05 19.84 1.44
N LEU A 14 3.63 18.66 1.70
CA LEU A 14 4.64 18.07 0.81
C LEU A 14 4.06 17.85 -0.58
N HIS A 15 4.70 18.38 -1.61
CA HIS A 15 4.27 18.32 -3.00
C HIS A 15 5.35 17.67 -3.86
N GLY A 16 5.04 16.61 -4.59
CA GLY A 16 6.06 15.88 -5.33
C GLY A 16 5.53 14.71 -6.13
N GLY A 17 6.37 13.72 -6.34
CA GLY A 17 5.99 12.47 -7.01
C GLY A 17 7.18 11.69 -7.48
N ASP A 18 6.91 10.57 -8.13
CA ASP A 18 7.92 9.66 -8.62
C ASP A 18 8.70 10.28 -9.78
N TYR A 19 10.00 10.31 -9.60
CA TYR A 19 10.94 10.79 -10.60
C TYR A 19 11.86 9.65 -11.04
N ASN A 20 11.53 9.06 -12.17
CA ASN A 20 12.26 7.94 -12.77
C ASN A 20 13.45 8.50 -13.60
N ALA A 21 14.40 9.13 -12.92
CA ALA A 21 15.56 9.79 -13.53
C ALA A 21 16.44 8.80 -14.31
N GLU A 22 16.48 7.53 -13.91
CA GLU A 22 17.23 6.46 -14.59
C GLU A 22 16.79 6.25 -16.05
N GLN A 23 15.57 6.63 -16.40
CA GLN A 23 15.08 6.56 -17.79
C GLN A 23 15.66 7.64 -18.72
N TRP A 24 16.38 8.62 -18.15
CA TRP A 24 16.83 9.82 -18.83
C TRP A 24 18.35 10.08 -18.69
N LEU A 25 19.12 9.09 -18.23
CA LEU A 25 20.57 9.24 -18.00
C LEU A 25 21.35 9.53 -19.31
N ASP A 26 20.80 9.15 -20.47
CA ASP A 26 21.33 9.49 -21.80
C ASP A 26 20.98 10.93 -22.25
N ARG A 27 20.20 11.67 -21.45
CA ARG A 27 19.66 13.01 -21.78
C ARG A 27 19.87 13.98 -20.61
N PRO A 28 21.11 14.40 -20.33
CA PRO A 28 21.41 15.34 -19.24
C PRO A 28 20.71 16.70 -19.41
N ASP A 29 20.38 17.08 -20.64
CA ASP A 29 19.58 18.27 -20.94
C ASP A 29 18.15 18.17 -20.37
N ILE A 30 17.54 16.98 -20.41
CA ILE A 30 16.22 16.74 -19.83
C ILE A 30 16.31 16.74 -18.31
N LEU A 31 17.30 16.08 -17.73
CA LEU A 31 17.48 16.07 -16.26
C LEU A 31 17.64 17.50 -15.71
N ALA A 32 18.45 18.34 -16.39
CA ALA A 32 18.60 19.75 -16.01
C ALA A 32 17.27 20.53 -16.16
N LYS A 33 16.53 20.30 -17.27
CA LYS A 33 15.24 20.96 -17.52
C LYS A 33 14.17 20.52 -16.51
N ASP A 34 14.22 19.26 -16.04
CA ASP A 34 13.29 18.77 -15.02
C ASP A 34 13.41 19.52 -13.70
N ILE A 35 14.62 19.86 -13.27
CA ILE A 35 14.83 20.66 -12.05
C ILE A 35 14.19 22.05 -12.17
N GLU A 36 14.34 22.70 -13.34
CA GLU A 36 13.69 24.00 -13.60
C GLU A 36 12.16 23.88 -13.52
N LEU A 37 11.61 22.87 -14.19
CA LEU A 37 10.16 22.63 -14.24
C LEU A 37 9.61 22.23 -12.86
N MET A 38 10.34 21.44 -12.07
CA MET A 38 9.95 21.08 -10.71
C MET A 38 9.85 22.32 -9.81
N LYS A 39 10.80 23.24 -9.91
CA LYS A 39 10.74 24.52 -9.19
C LYS A 39 9.54 25.36 -9.61
N GLU A 40 9.27 25.44 -10.91
CA GLU A 40 8.11 26.15 -11.45
C GLU A 40 6.79 25.53 -10.99
N ALA A 41 6.72 24.19 -10.89
CA ALA A 41 5.56 23.47 -10.40
C ALA A 41 5.40 23.51 -8.88
N GLY A 42 6.31 24.13 -8.15
CA GLY A 42 6.28 24.17 -6.67
C GLY A 42 6.52 22.81 -6.03
N MET A 43 7.34 21.94 -6.65
CA MET A 43 7.70 20.66 -6.05
C MET A 43 8.66 20.86 -4.88
N THR A 44 8.41 20.15 -3.79
CA THR A 44 9.23 20.13 -2.58
C THR A 44 9.85 18.77 -2.31
N SER A 45 9.41 17.73 -3.04
CA SER A 45 9.98 16.38 -2.95
C SER A 45 9.99 15.66 -4.30
N ALA A 46 10.84 14.62 -4.39
CA ALA A 46 10.84 13.64 -5.46
C ALA A 46 11.08 12.26 -4.87
N THR A 47 10.29 11.25 -5.29
CA THR A 47 10.54 9.86 -4.96
C THR A 47 11.46 9.27 -6.02
N LEU A 48 12.60 8.73 -5.59
CA LEU A 48 13.63 8.18 -6.45
C LEU A 48 13.81 6.68 -6.22
N GLY A 49 14.19 5.96 -7.27
CA GLY A 49 14.78 4.64 -7.15
C GLY A 49 13.83 3.47 -7.08
N VAL A 50 12.52 3.66 -7.17
CA VAL A 50 11.51 2.61 -6.97
C VAL A 50 11.78 1.35 -7.78
N PHE A 51 12.14 1.48 -9.07
CA PHE A 51 12.46 0.35 -9.95
C PHE A 51 13.86 0.43 -10.56
N SER A 52 14.78 1.14 -9.91
CA SER A 52 16.09 1.46 -10.48
C SER A 52 17.17 0.37 -10.27
N TRP A 53 16.83 -0.84 -9.80
CA TRP A 53 17.84 -1.85 -9.47
C TRP A 53 18.78 -2.17 -10.64
N SER A 54 18.23 -2.32 -11.86
CA SER A 54 19.07 -2.57 -13.05
C SER A 54 20.01 -1.42 -13.41
N ALA A 55 19.68 -0.18 -13.02
CA ALA A 55 20.55 0.98 -13.19
C ALA A 55 21.62 1.06 -12.07
N TYR A 56 21.29 0.59 -10.87
CA TYR A 56 22.21 0.52 -9.76
C TYR A 56 23.20 -0.64 -9.88
N GLU A 57 22.73 -1.81 -10.36
CA GLU A 57 23.48 -3.05 -10.45
C GLU A 57 23.18 -3.76 -11.78
N PRO A 58 23.72 -3.24 -12.91
CA PRO A 58 23.47 -3.82 -14.24
C PRO A 58 24.03 -5.24 -14.39
N VAL A 59 25.10 -5.54 -13.68
CA VAL A 59 25.74 -6.86 -13.55
C VAL A 59 25.94 -7.13 -12.06
N GLU A 60 25.78 -8.36 -11.63
CA GLU A 60 25.89 -8.74 -10.23
C GLU A 60 27.23 -8.30 -9.62
N GLY A 61 27.15 -7.47 -8.59
CA GLY A 61 28.31 -6.94 -7.87
C GLY A 61 28.96 -5.71 -8.52
N GLU A 62 28.44 -5.23 -9.65
CA GLU A 62 28.92 -4.00 -10.30
C GLU A 62 27.93 -2.86 -10.01
N TYR A 63 28.32 -1.92 -9.15
CA TYR A 63 27.43 -0.87 -8.64
C TYR A 63 27.69 0.50 -9.26
N HIS A 64 26.64 1.20 -9.64
CA HIS A 64 26.65 2.49 -10.32
C HIS A 64 25.70 3.47 -9.62
N PHE A 65 26.18 4.19 -8.59
CA PHE A 65 25.35 5.12 -7.81
C PHE A 65 25.66 6.60 -8.06
N ASP A 66 26.71 6.94 -8.82
CA ASP A 66 27.12 8.34 -9.04
C ASP A 66 25.98 9.18 -9.61
N TRP A 67 25.27 8.65 -10.59
CA TRP A 67 24.13 9.33 -11.18
C TRP A 67 23.02 9.63 -10.17
N LEU A 68 22.74 8.72 -9.22
CA LEU A 68 21.74 8.91 -8.19
C LEU A 68 22.15 10.06 -7.26
N LYS A 69 23.42 10.05 -6.84
CA LYS A 69 23.96 11.13 -6.00
C LYS A 69 23.87 12.46 -6.71
N ASP A 70 24.25 12.54 -7.99
CA ASP A 70 24.19 13.77 -8.78
C ASP A 70 22.72 14.29 -8.90
N VAL A 71 21.76 13.40 -9.10
CA VAL A 71 20.32 13.74 -9.13
C VAL A 71 19.88 14.27 -7.76
N MET A 72 20.24 13.61 -6.66
CA MET A 72 19.89 14.04 -5.30
C MET A 72 20.54 15.38 -4.95
N ASP A 73 21.82 15.60 -5.32
CA ASP A 73 22.51 16.88 -5.14
C ASP A 73 21.78 18.01 -5.88
N ASN A 74 21.41 17.79 -7.15
CA ASN A 74 20.69 18.78 -7.97
C ASN A 74 19.30 19.12 -7.40
N LEU A 75 18.56 18.12 -6.97
CA LEU A 75 17.27 18.29 -6.30
C LEU A 75 17.43 19.09 -5.00
N TYR A 76 18.35 18.68 -4.14
CA TYR A 76 18.57 19.34 -2.85
C TYR A 76 19.01 20.81 -3.00
N ASN A 77 19.90 21.09 -3.95
CA ASN A 77 20.32 22.45 -4.31
C ASN A 77 19.16 23.31 -4.84
N ALA A 78 18.14 22.67 -5.38
CA ALA A 78 16.91 23.32 -5.84
C ALA A 78 15.84 23.46 -4.73
N GLY A 79 16.11 23.00 -3.50
CA GLY A 79 15.16 22.98 -2.39
C GLY A 79 14.16 21.82 -2.45
N ILE A 80 14.46 20.77 -3.22
CA ILE A 80 13.60 19.58 -3.39
C ILE A 80 14.25 18.41 -2.65
N TYR A 81 13.50 17.83 -1.72
CA TYR A 81 13.97 16.70 -0.91
C TYR A 81 13.67 15.36 -1.58
N THR A 82 14.37 14.33 -1.12
CA THR A 82 14.24 12.98 -1.67
C THR A 82 13.52 12.04 -0.70
N VAL A 83 12.50 11.36 -1.19
CA VAL A 83 12.02 10.08 -0.67
C VAL A 83 12.73 9.00 -1.46
N LEU A 84 13.58 8.19 -0.83
CA LEU A 84 14.40 7.20 -1.53
C LEU A 84 13.83 5.80 -1.35
N ALA A 85 13.54 5.15 -2.48
CA ALA A 85 13.02 3.79 -2.44
C ALA A 85 14.12 2.74 -2.38
N THR A 86 13.87 1.63 -1.67
CA THR A 86 14.59 0.39 -1.90
C THR A 86 14.08 -0.21 -3.22
N PRO A 87 14.94 -0.62 -4.16
CA PRO A 87 14.51 -1.00 -5.50
C PRO A 87 13.93 -2.42 -5.58
N SER A 88 13.52 -2.97 -4.45
CA SER A 88 13.14 -4.38 -4.31
C SER A 88 11.79 -4.77 -4.95
N GLY A 89 10.99 -3.80 -5.42
CA GLY A 89 9.79 -4.08 -6.22
C GLY A 89 10.09 -4.61 -7.63
N GLY A 90 11.29 -4.32 -8.17
CA GLY A 90 11.71 -4.75 -9.51
C GLY A 90 13.12 -5.34 -9.50
N LYS A 91 13.28 -6.57 -9.96
CA LYS A 91 14.60 -7.23 -9.99
C LYS A 91 15.26 -7.18 -11.36
N PRO A 92 16.59 -7.09 -11.44
CA PRO A 92 17.33 -7.18 -12.69
C PRO A 92 17.17 -8.54 -13.38
N ALA A 93 17.23 -8.56 -14.71
CA ALA A 93 17.10 -9.79 -15.50
C ALA A 93 18.20 -10.81 -15.20
N TRP A 94 19.44 -10.37 -14.93
CA TRP A 94 20.56 -11.26 -14.57
C TRP A 94 20.24 -12.11 -13.33
N MET A 95 19.52 -11.51 -12.34
CA MET A 95 19.15 -12.21 -11.12
C MET A 95 18.18 -13.36 -11.38
N ALA A 96 17.15 -13.14 -12.20
CA ALA A 96 16.20 -14.19 -12.56
C ALA A 96 16.81 -15.27 -13.47
N GLN A 97 17.86 -14.94 -14.24
CA GLN A 97 18.60 -15.87 -15.06
C GLN A 97 19.52 -16.76 -14.21
N LYS A 98 20.29 -16.14 -13.31
CA LYS A 98 21.27 -16.85 -12.47
C LYS A 98 20.63 -17.63 -11.33
N TYR A 99 19.52 -17.13 -10.80
CA TYR A 99 18.79 -17.70 -9.66
C TYR A 99 17.31 -17.92 -10.01
N PRO A 100 16.98 -18.84 -10.93
CA PRO A 100 15.62 -19.00 -11.43
C PRO A 100 14.59 -19.39 -10.34
N GLU A 101 15.05 -19.95 -9.22
CA GLU A 101 14.24 -20.32 -8.07
C GLU A 101 13.62 -19.13 -7.33
N ILE A 102 14.16 -17.91 -7.50
CA ILE A 102 13.60 -16.70 -6.89
C ILE A 102 12.27 -16.28 -7.52
N ARG A 103 11.97 -16.74 -8.74
CA ARG A 103 10.73 -16.37 -9.43
C ARG A 103 9.53 -17.00 -8.75
N ARG A 104 8.42 -16.28 -8.71
CA ARG A 104 7.15 -16.79 -8.15
C ARG A 104 6.70 -18.08 -8.81
N VAL A 105 5.92 -18.83 -8.08
CA VAL A 105 5.09 -19.93 -8.57
C VAL A 105 3.64 -19.50 -8.36
N ASP A 106 2.83 -19.62 -9.38
CA ASP A 106 1.43 -19.23 -9.37
C ASP A 106 0.52 -20.29 -8.70
N SER A 107 -0.75 -20.01 -8.62
CA SER A 107 -1.76 -20.90 -8.01
C SER A 107 -2.06 -22.17 -8.82
N TYR A 108 -1.44 -22.38 -9.97
CA TYR A 108 -1.47 -23.64 -10.73
C TYR A 108 -0.17 -24.45 -10.61
N ASP A 109 0.72 -24.08 -9.65
CA ASP A 109 2.06 -24.65 -9.46
C ASP A 109 2.99 -24.45 -10.67
N VAL A 110 2.80 -23.35 -11.41
CA VAL A 110 3.65 -22.99 -12.55
C VAL A 110 4.57 -21.85 -12.17
N ARG A 111 5.89 -22.06 -12.38
CA ARG A 111 6.88 -21.00 -12.14
C ARG A 111 6.78 -19.93 -13.22
N GLU A 112 6.59 -18.68 -12.79
CA GLU A 112 6.50 -17.53 -13.67
C GLU A 112 7.82 -17.28 -14.43
N HIS A 113 7.72 -16.72 -15.62
CA HIS A 113 8.87 -16.23 -16.37
C HIS A 113 9.35 -14.88 -15.83
N GLN A 114 10.57 -14.48 -16.22
CA GLN A 114 11.05 -13.11 -15.98
C GLN A 114 10.16 -12.13 -16.74
N GLY A 115 9.69 -11.11 -16.07
CA GLY A 115 8.82 -10.07 -16.60
C GLY A 115 8.06 -9.42 -15.46
N VAL A 116 7.26 -8.44 -15.70
CA VAL A 116 6.56 -7.59 -14.78
C VAL A 116 7.28 -7.32 -13.44
N ARG A 117 6.88 -6.33 -12.70
CA ARG A 117 7.39 -6.07 -11.34
C ARG A 117 6.88 -7.13 -10.36
N GLU A 118 7.57 -7.31 -9.22
CA GLU A 118 7.13 -8.11 -8.06
C GLU A 118 6.91 -9.61 -8.33
N ASN A 119 7.43 -10.16 -9.42
CA ASN A 119 7.32 -11.58 -9.72
C ASN A 119 8.44 -12.42 -9.07
N HIS A 120 8.81 -12.09 -7.83
CA HIS A 120 9.80 -12.81 -7.03
C HIS A 120 9.19 -13.37 -5.75
N CYS A 121 9.79 -14.42 -5.22
CA CYS A 121 9.35 -15.07 -3.99
C CYS A 121 9.92 -14.35 -2.78
N MET A 122 9.07 -13.75 -1.95
CA MET A 122 9.45 -13.05 -0.72
C MET A 122 10.04 -13.98 0.35
N SER A 123 9.85 -15.30 0.22
CA SER A 123 10.46 -16.31 1.10
C SER A 123 11.85 -16.74 0.64
N SER A 124 12.31 -16.33 -0.55
CA SER A 124 13.61 -16.76 -1.08
C SER A 124 14.76 -16.18 -0.29
N PRO A 125 15.64 -17.00 0.31
CA PRO A 125 16.81 -16.49 1.04
C PRO A 125 17.80 -15.80 0.09
N VAL A 126 17.94 -16.26 -1.13
CA VAL A 126 18.79 -15.63 -2.16
C VAL A 126 18.27 -14.24 -2.49
N TYR A 127 16.97 -14.09 -2.71
CA TYR A 127 16.38 -12.78 -3.00
C TYR A 127 16.58 -11.80 -1.84
N ARG A 128 16.30 -12.22 -0.61
CA ARG A 128 16.52 -11.41 0.59
C ARG A 128 17.98 -11.00 0.78
N GLU A 129 18.93 -11.90 0.52
CA GLU A 129 20.38 -11.57 0.54
C GLU A 129 20.72 -10.48 -0.47
N LYS A 130 20.18 -10.56 -1.70
CA LYS A 130 20.44 -9.53 -2.72
C LYS A 130 19.82 -8.20 -2.36
N VAL A 131 18.63 -8.21 -1.76
CA VAL A 131 17.97 -6.99 -1.24
C VAL A 131 18.79 -6.37 -0.10
N ASP A 132 19.26 -7.16 0.85
CA ASP A 132 20.14 -6.67 1.93
C ASP A 132 21.40 -6.00 1.35
N ASN A 133 22.04 -6.64 0.38
CA ASN A 133 23.24 -6.11 -0.26
C ASN A 133 22.98 -4.78 -0.98
N ILE A 134 21.92 -4.67 -1.79
CA ILE A 134 21.63 -3.42 -2.52
C ILE A 134 21.27 -2.27 -1.56
N ILE A 135 20.55 -2.55 -0.47
CA ILE A 135 20.23 -1.54 0.55
C ILE A 135 21.52 -1.03 1.23
N ARG A 136 22.46 -1.93 1.58
CA ARG A 136 23.75 -1.51 2.15
C ARG A 136 24.56 -0.66 1.18
N GLN A 137 24.54 -0.98 -0.11
CA GLN A 137 25.20 -0.18 -1.14
C GLN A 137 24.54 1.20 -1.31
N LEU A 138 23.20 1.26 -1.36
CA LEU A 138 22.46 2.53 -1.37
C LEU A 138 22.85 3.41 -0.16
N HIS A 139 22.82 2.82 1.04
CA HIS A 139 23.22 3.53 2.25
C HIS A 139 24.67 4.05 2.17
N ALA A 140 25.60 3.22 1.73
CA ALA A 140 27.02 3.60 1.67
C ALA A 140 27.27 4.81 0.74
N HIS A 141 26.46 4.97 -0.31
CA HIS A 141 26.63 6.05 -1.29
C HIS A 141 25.77 7.29 -0.99
N VAL A 142 24.53 7.11 -0.55
CA VAL A 142 23.56 8.22 -0.41
C VAL A 142 22.78 8.21 0.90
N GLY A 143 22.98 7.25 1.80
CA GLY A 143 22.22 7.14 3.04
C GLY A 143 22.40 8.31 4.02
N ASN A 144 23.49 9.07 3.92
CA ASN A 144 23.76 10.27 4.72
C ASN A 144 23.53 11.56 3.93
N HIS A 145 22.84 11.50 2.79
CA HIS A 145 22.60 12.68 1.96
C HIS A 145 21.65 13.66 2.68
N PRO A 146 21.96 14.96 2.78
CA PRO A 146 21.14 15.92 3.54
C PRO A 146 19.71 16.11 2.95
N GLY A 147 19.51 15.78 1.70
CA GLY A 147 18.22 15.80 1.03
C GLY A 147 17.35 14.57 1.28
N LEU A 148 17.88 13.50 1.88
CA LEU A 148 17.10 12.29 2.19
C LEU A 148 16.21 12.54 3.41
N ILE A 149 14.88 12.45 3.21
CA ILE A 149 13.91 12.75 4.26
C ILE A 149 13.07 11.54 4.69
N MET A 150 13.04 10.49 3.87
CA MET A 150 12.27 9.27 4.14
C MET A 150 12.76 8.12 3.28
N TRP A 151 12.72 6.90 3.81
CA TRP A 151 12.84 5.67 3.03
C TRP A 151 11.47 5.17 2.60
N HIS A 152 11.37 4.75 1.35
CA HIS A 152 10.23 4.04 0.79
C HIS A 152 10.62 2.58 0.53
N VAL A 153 10.08 1.65 1.32
CA VAL A 153 10.42 0.22 1.23
C VAL A 153 9.67 -0.42 0.08
N SER A 154 10.40 -0.94 -0.90
CA SER A 154 9.83 -1.64 -2.06
C SER A 154 8.82 -0.77 -2.85
N ASN A 155 7.73 -1.36 -3.30
CA ASN A 155 6.59 -0.66 -3.91
C ASN A 155 5.39 -1.60 -3.94
N GLU A 156 4.21 -1.10 -3.49
CA GLU A 156 2.92 -1.80 -3.61
C GLU A 156 3.01 -3.31 -3.32
N LEU A 157 3.63 -3.66 -2.17
CA LEU A 157 3.85 -5.06 -1.80
C LEU A 157 2.58 -5.89 -1.95
N GLY A 158 2.66 -6.98 -2.69
CA GLY A 158 1.50 -7.82 -2.96
C GLY A 158 1.81 -9.15 -3.65
N GLY A 159 0.74 -9.89 -3.92
CA GLY A 159 0.77 -11.17 -4.61
C GLY A 159 1.15 -12.36 -3.75
N GLU A 160 0.78 -13.53 -4.20
CA GLU A 160 0.97 -14.82 -3.56
C GLU A 160 2.09 -15.61 -4.26
N CYS A 161 2.72 -16.53 -3.55
CA CYS A 161 3.71 -17.44 -4.13
C CYS A 161 3.50 -18.86 -3.60
N TYR A 162 3.27 -19.81 -4.50
CA TYR A 162 2.98 -21.21 -4.20
C TYR A 162 4.22 -22.12 -4.30
N CYS A 163 5.43 -21.56 -4.31
CA CYS A 163 6.65 -22.35 -4.39
C CYS A 163 6.87 -23.21 -3.13
N ARG A 164 7.70 -24.23 -3.24
CA ARG A 164 7.99 -25.16 -2.12
C ARG A 164 8.49 -24.47 -0.85
N LEU A 165 9.20 -23.35 -0.96
CA LEU A 165 9.62 -22.57 0.22
C LEU A 165 8.40 -21.96 0.92
N CYS A 166 7.49 -21.34 0.18
CA CYS A 166 6.27 -20.76 0.74
C CYS A 166 5.36 -21.82 1.31
N VAL A 167 5.18 -22.97 0.62
CA VAL A 167 4.42 -24.12 1.14
C VAL A 167 4.98 -24.60 2.48
N LYS A 168 6.32 -24.77 2.56
CA LYS A 168 6.95 -25.19 3.82
C LYS A 168 6.80 -24.15 4.94
N ARG A 169 6.92 -22.86 4.62
CA ARG A 169 6.67 -21.78 5.58
C ARG A 169 5.22 -21.77 6.05
N PHE A 170 4.27 -21.99 5.15
CA PHE A 170 2.84 -22.10 5.50
C PHE A 170 2.57 -23.28 6.44
N GLN A 171 3.13 -24.46 6.17
CA GLN A 171 3.01 -25.62 7.04
C GLN A 171 3.56 -25.34 8.44
N ASN A 172 4.71 -24.66 8.54
CA ASN A 172 5.30 -24.26 9.82
C ASN A 172 4.42 -23.21 10.54
N TYR A 173 3.94 -22.18 9.81
CA TYR A 173 3.01 -21.18 10.35
C TYR A 173 1.76 -21.82 10.95
N LEU A 174 1.16 -22.81 10.27
CA LEU A 174 0.02 -23.55 10.79
C LEU A 174 0.41 -24.40 12.02
N ALA A 175 1.56 -25.05 11.99
CA ALA A 175 2.02 -25.84 13.14
C ALA A 175 2.15 -24.96 14.39
N GLU A 176 2.78 -23.81 14.31
CA GLU A 176 2.87 -22.86 15.41
C GLU A 176 1.49 -22.38 15.87
N LYS A 177 0.62 -21.98 14.93
CA LYS A 177 -0.71 -21.47 15.23
C LYS A 177 -1.59 -22.48 15.97
N PHE A 178 -1.45 -23.76 15.66
CA PHE A 178 -2.24 -24.84 16.29
C PHE A 178 -1.45 -25.64 17.34
N ASP A 179 -0.43 -25.02 17.97
CA ASP A 179 0.38 -25.62 19.04
C ASP A 179 0.98 -26.99 18.69
N HIS A 180 1.37 -27.18 17.41
CA HIS A 180 1.86 -28.45 16.86
C HIS A 180 0.88 -29.63 16.98
N ASP A 181 -0.41 -29.37 17.24
CA ASP A 181 -1.46 -30.39 17.31
C ASP A 181 -2.34 -30.38 16.06
N ILE A 182 -2.13 -31.34 15.17
CA ILE A 182 -2.91 -31.47 13.94
C ILE A 182 -4.41 -31.74 14.20
N ASN A 183 -4.77 -32.29 15.37
CA ASN A 183 -6.17 -32.50 15.70
C ASN A 183 -6.89 -31.19 16.03
N LYS A 184 -6.20 -30.20 16.60
CA LYS A 184 -6.75 -28.86 16.78
C LYS A 184 -7.10 -28.25 15.43
N LEU A 185 -6.20 -28.29 14.44
CA LEU A 185 -6.45 -27.83 13.07
C LEU A 185 -7.60 -28.57 12.45
N ASN A 186 -7.60 -29.91 12.47
CA ASN A 186 -8.66 -30.72 11.88
C ASN A 186 -10.04 -30.37 12.47
N LYS A 187 -10.11 -30.14 13.79
CA LYS A 187 -11.34 -29.73 14.46
C LYS A 187 -11.77 -28.33 14.03
N ALA A 188 -10.84 -27.37 13.99
CA ALA A 188 -11.12 -25.98 13.63
C ALA A 188 -11.61 -25.86 12.17
N TRP A 189 -11.01 -26.59 11.25
CA TRP A 189 -11.36 -26.56 9.83
C TRP A 189 -12.48 -27.51 9.43
N TRP A 190 -12.98 -28.34 10.36
CA TRP A 190 -14.02 -29.36 10.12
C TRP A 190 -13.64 -30.36 9.00
N THR A 191 -12.38 -30.80 8.99
CA THR A 191 -11.79 -31.59 7.91
C THR A 191 -12.34 -33.01 7.75
N THR A 192 -13.17 -33.47 8.71
CA THR A 192 -13.90 -34.74 8.57
C THR A 192 -14.88 -34.73 7.40
N PHE A 193 -15.33 -33.56 6.96
CA PHE A 193 -16.16 -33.44 5.77
C PHE A 193 -15.35 -33.83 4.53
N TRP A 194 -15.90 -34.67 3.67
CA TRP A 194 -15.25 -35.22 2.49
C TRP A 194 -13.89 -35.91 2.71
N SER A 195 -13.63 -36.42 3.91
CA SER A 195 -12.38 -37.14 4.25
C SER A 195 -11.11 -36.28 4.14
N HIS A 196 -11.18 -35.00 4.42
CA HIS A 196 -10.04 -34.07 4.32
C HIS A 196 -9.11 -34.09 5.56
N SER A 197 -9.35 -34.99 6.56
CA SER A 197 -8.55 -35.00 7.78
C SER A 197 -7.07 -35.27 7.53
N TYR A 198 -6.23 -34.45 8.11
CA TYR A 198 -4.78 -34.54 8.02
C TYR A 198 -4.19 -35.31 9.21
N ASN A 199 -3.11 -36.05 8.99
CA ASN A 199 -2.34 -36.71 10.04
C ASN A 199 -1.06 -35.95 10.42
N SER A 200 -0.64 -35.01 9.59
CA SER A 200 0.50 -34.13 9.84
C SER A 200 0.37 -32.83 9.05
N PHE A 201 1.02 -31.77 9.53
CA PHE A 201 1.06 -30.48 8.84
C PHE A 201 1.72 -30.56 7.44
N SER A 202 2.62 -31.55 7.23
CA SER A 202 3.29 -31.74 5.94
C SER A 202 2.37 -32.24 4.80
N GLN A 203 1.16 -32.69 5.14
CA GLN A 203 0.14 -33.07 4.16
C GLN A 203 -0.69 -31.88 3.63
N ILE A 204 -0.57 -30.73 4.31
CA ILE A 204 -1.37 -29.56 3.95
C ILE A 204 -0.73 -28.88 2.74
N GLU A 205 -1.47 -28.78 1.67
CA GLU A 205 -1.14 -27.97 0.49
C GLU A 205 -1.87 -26.64 0.54
N PRO A 206 -1.34 -25.58 -0.09
CA PRO A 206 -2.07 -24.32 -0.23
C PRO A 206 -3.30 -24.50 -1.14
N PRO A 207 -4.26 -23.56 -1.13
CA PRO A 207 -5.45 -23.65 -1.97
C PRO A 207 -5.11 -23.40 -3.45
N TYR A 208 -4.51 -24.40 -4.12
CA TYR A 208 -4.25 -24.35 -5.55
C TYR A 208 -5.54 -24.23 -6.34
N LYS A 209 -5.53 -23.50 -7.47
CA LYS A 209 -6.72 -23.38 -8.33
C LYS A 209 -7.14 -24.70 -9.00
N ASN A 210 -6.24 -25.65 -9.13
CA ASN A 210 -6.49 -27.01 -9.59
C ASN A 210 -6.55 -28.04 -8.44
N GLY A 211 -6.56 -27.57 -7.20
CA GLY A 211 -6.64 -28.38 -5.98
C GLY A 211 -7.95 -28.21 -5.22
N ASP A 212 -7.87 -28.26 -3.89
CA ASP A 212 -9.03 -28.13 -3.02
C ASP A 212 -9.32 -26.66 -2.68
N PHE A 213 -10.55 -26.24 -2.90
CA PHE A 213 -11.08 -24.94 -2.54
C PHE A 213 -12.22 -25.03 -1.51
N SER A 214 -12.54 -26.25 -1.04
CA SER A 214 -13.72 -26.50 -0.22
C SER A 214 -13.47 -26.34 1.29
N ILE A 215 -12.22 -26.25 1.72
CA ILE A 215 -11.84 -26.07 3.12
C ILE A 215 -11.69 -24.57 3.39
N MET A 216 -12.78 -23.92 3.90
CA MET A 216 -12.79 -22.48 4.15
C MET A 216 -11.69 -22.05 5.14
N GLY A 217 -11.36 -22.88 6.14
CA GLY A 217 -10.25 -22.62 7.06
C GLY A 217 -8.90 -22.56 6.34
N LEU A 218 -8.66 -23.44 5.37
CA LEU A 218 -7.45 -23.43 4.53
C LEU A 218 -7.36 -22.14 3.71
N ASN A 219 -8.47 -21.77 3.04
CA ASN A 219 -8.51 -20.56 2.20
C ASN A 219 -8.21 -19.29 3.02
N LEU A 220 -8.84 -19.16 4.19
CA LEU A 220 -8.62 -18.04 5.09
C LEU A 220 -7.19 -18.01 5.65
N GLU A 221 -6.67 -19.16 6.10
CA GLU A 221 -5.31 -19.21 6.66
C GLU A 221 -4.24 -18.96 5.60
N TRP A 222 -4.49 -19.30 4.34
CA TRP A 222 -3.58 -18.93 3.25
C TRP A 222 -3.50 -17.41 3.05
N LYS A 223 -4.62 -16.69 3.11
CA LYS A 223 -4.67 -15.23 3.07
C LYS A 223 -3.93 -14.60 4.26
N ARG A 224 -4.17 -15.11 5.47
CA ARG A 224 -3.47 -14.68 6.69
C ARG A 224 -1.96 -14.95 6.61
N PHE A 225 -1.58 -16.14 6.16
CA PHE A 225 -0.17 -16.48 5.93
C PHE A 225 0.48 -15.58 4.88
N THR A 226 -0.21 -15.26 3.80
CA THR A 226 0.29 -14.35 2.76
C THR A 226 0.60 -12.98 3.38
N THR A 227 -0.30 -12.43 4.18
CA THR A 227 -0.07 -11.20 4.94
C THR A 227 1.13 -11.33 5.88
N TRP A 228 1.18 -12.39 6.67
CA TRP A 228 2.27 -12.63 7.62
C TRP A 228 3.63 -12.74 6.91
N ASN A 229 3.69 -13.50 5.82
CA ASN A 229 4.92 -13.71 5.04
C ASN A 229 5.41 -12.43 4.35
N MET A 230 4.48 -11.61 3.85
CA MET A 230 4.80 -10.32 3.26
C MET A 230 5.29 -9.33 4.32
N ASN A 231 4.63 -9.28 5.48
CA ASN A 231 5.06 -8.46 6.60
C ASN A 231 6.46 -8.86 7.11
N ASP A 232 6.75 -10.15 7.20
CA ASP A 232 8.07 -10.66 7.58
C ASP A 232 9.17 -10.23 6.57
N TYR A 233 8.84 -10.24 5.28
CA TYR A 233 9.75 -9.73 4.26
C TYR A 233 9.97 -8.22 4.41
N MET A 234 8.90 -7.43 4.48
CA MET A 234 8.98 -5.97 4.66
C MET A 234 9.78 -5.61 5.92
N LYS A 235 9.56 -6.32 7.04
CA LYS A 235 10.31 -6.14 8.28
C LYS A 235 11.81 -6.37 8.11
N SER A 236 12.24 -7.27 7.24
CA SER A 236 13.67 -7.49 7.01
C SER A 236 14.35 -6.25 6.41
N GLU A 237 13.72 -5.59 5.45
CA GLU A 237 14.22 -4.32 4.89
C GLU A 237 14.16 -3.18 5.92
N ILE A 238 13.04 -3.04 6.64
CA ILE A 238 12.87 -2.02 7.68
C ILE A 238 13.92 -2.17 8.79
N THR A 239 14.17 -3.39 9.25
CA THR A 239 15.16 -3.66 10.31
C THR A 239 16.54 -3.20 9.88
N LEU A 240 16.94 -3.52 8.65
CA LEU A 240 18.22 -3.09 8.10
C LEU A 240 18.29 -1.56 7.97
N LEU A 241 17.26 -0.92 7.44
CA LEU A 241 17.23 0.54 7.30
C LEU A 241 17.30 1.25 8.66
N ARG A 242 16.61 0.74 9.69
CA ARG A 242 16.71 1.28 11.06
C ARG A 242 18.09 1.11 11.69
N GLU A 243 18.79 0.02 11.36
CA GLU A 243 20.17 -0.18 11.78
C GLU A 243 21.11 0.85 11.12
N LEU A 244 20.91 1.09 9.82
CA LEU A 244 21.79 1.95 9.02
C LEU A 244 21.51 3.45 9.20
N THR A 245 20.23 3.82 9.29
CA THR A 245 19.75 5.22 9.37
C THR A 245 18.60 5.37 10.36
N PRO A 246 18.84 5.24 11.67
CA PRO A 246 17.78 5.21 12.70
C PRO A 246 16.91 6.49 12.76
N GLU A 247 17.43 7.60 12.27
CA GLU A 247 16.73 8.90 12.31
C GLU A 247 15.83 9.16 11.09
N ILE A 248 15.97 8.36 10.03
CA ILE A 248 15.19 8.56 8.80
C ILE A 248 13.90 7.74 8.89
N PRO A 249 12.72 8.37 8.80
CA PRO A 249 11.45 7.66 8.84
C PRO A 249 11.27 6.73 7.63
N ILE A 250 10.48 5.68 7.82
CA ILE A 250 10.26 4.61 6.85
C ILE A 250 8.77 4.49 6.54
N THR A 251 8.45 4.37 5.24
CA THR A 251 7.11 4.06 4.73
C THR A 251 7.15 3.00 3.63
N THR A 252 5.99 2.52 3.23
CA THR A 252 5.73 1.81 1.96
C THR A 252 4.34 2.20 1.48
N ASN A 253 4.13 2.25 0.17
CA ASN A 253 2.82 2.59 -0.40
C ASN A 253 1.88 1.39 -0.42
N PHE A 254 0.66 1.58 0.08
CA PHE A 254 -0.41 0.59 0.04
C PHE A 254 -1.31 0.81 -1.18
N MET A 255 -1.81 -0.28 -1.74
CA MET A 255 -2.76 -0.25 -2.85
C MET A 255 -4.19 -0.22 -2.31
N GLN A 256 -4.86 0.90 -2.24
CA GLN A 256 -6.28 0.98 -1.91
C GLN A 256 -6.78 -0.15 -0.95
N LEU A 257 -7.97 -0.70 -1.13
CA LEU A 257 -8.46 -1.88 -0.40
C LEU A 257 -8.05 -3.18 -1.13
N TYR A 258 -6.75 -3.38 -1.29
CA TYR A 258 -6.25 -4.60 -1.92
C TYR A 258 -6.70 -5.84 -1.14
N ASP A 259 -7.33 -6.79 -1.83
CA ASP A 259 -7.91 -7.98 -1.20
C ASP A 259 -6.90 -9.08 -0.85
N GLY A 260 -5.67 -8.95 -1.34
CA GLY A 260 -4.60 -9.93 -1.15
C GLY A 260 -3.90 -9.85 0.21
N LEU A 261 -3.96 -8.73 0.91
CA LEU A 261 -3.24 -8.48 2.17
C LEU A 261 -4.08 -7.68 3.17
N ASP A 262 -4.02 -8.05 4.43
CA ASP A 262 -4.41 -7.15 5.52
C ASP A 262 -3.25 -6.20 5.81
N TYR A 263 -3.43 -4.92 5.56
CA TYR A 263 -2.40 -3.91 5.76
C TYR A 263 -2.18 -3.52 7.22
N ARG A 264 -3.08 -3.85 8.14
CA ARG A 264 -2.98 -3.43 9.55
C ARG A 264 -1.75 -3.98 10.28
N PRO A 265 -1.38 -5.26 10.15
CA PRO A 265 -0.11 -5.75 10.71
C PRO A 265 1.11 -5.04 10.12
N MET A 266 1.10 -4.74 8.82
CA MET A 266 2.19 -4.04 8.13
C MET A 266 2.29 -2.58 8.59
N ALA A 267 1.17 -1.90 8.79
CA ALA A 267 1.11 -0.52 9.26
C ALA A 267 1.78 -0.31 10.63
N LYS A 268 1.82 -1.34 11.48
CA LYS A 268 2.48 -1.28 12.80
C LYS A 268 4.00 -1.14 12.70
N GLU A 269 4.60 -1.62 11.63
CA GLU A 269 6.05 -1.60 11.40
C GLU A 269 6.54 -0.27 10.80
N LEU A 270 5.65 0.48 10.16
CA LEU A 270 5.97 1.74 9.46
C LEU A 270 5.92 2.94 10.40
N ASP A 271 6.68 3.98 10.09
CA ASP A 271 6.60 5.27 10.81
C ASP A 271 5.44 6.12 10.33
N VAL A 272 5.12 6.04 9.06
CA VAL A 272 4.06 6.79 8.38
C VAL A 272 3.31 5.85 7.45
N ILE A 273 1.98 5.97 7.39
CA ILE A 273 1.18 5.28 6.38
C ILE A 273 1.22 6.07 5.09
N SER A 274 1.52 5.42 3.99
CA SER A 274 1.36 5.99 2.65
C SER A 274 0.57 5.04 1.74
N TRP A 275 -0.10 5.61 0.73
CA TRP A 275 -0.89 4.81 -0.18
C TRP A 275 -1.13 5.51 -1.53
N ASP A 276 -1.55 4.72 -2.52
CA ASP A 276 -1.71 5.12 -3.90
C ASP A 276 -3.18 5.18 -4.27
N SER A 277 -3.60 6.33 -4.78
CA SER A 277 -4.99 6.60 -5.04
C SER A 277 -5.26 6.97 -6.48
N TYR A 278 -5.95 6.08 -7.18
CA TYR A 278 -6.30 6.22 -8.60
C TYR A 278 -7.80 6.09 -8.85
N PRO A 279 -8.63 6.99 -8.31
CA PRO A 279 -10.08 6.91 -8.48
C PRO A 279 -10.51 7.15 -9.92
N ARG A 280 -11.60 6.52 -10.34
CA ARG A 280 -12.10 6.49 -11.73
C ARG A 280 -12.91 7.72 -12.10
N PHE A 281 -12.34 8.92 -12.04
CA PHE A 281 -13.01 10.17 -12.40
C PHE A 281 -13.39 10.31 -13.88
N HIS A 282 -13.06 9.34 -14.67
CA HIS A 282 -13.17 9.34 -16.12
C HIS A 282 -14.27 8.44 -16.67
N ASN A 283 -14.97 7.70 -15.83
CA ASN A 283 -16.10 6.89 -16.27
C ASN A 283 -17.38 7.72 -16.41
N ASP A 284 -18.36 7.20 -17.14
CA ASP A 284 -19.64 7.87 -17.41
C ASP A 284 -20.81 7.23 -16.64
N TYR A 285 -20.56 6.20 -15.80
CA TYR A 285 -21.59 5.43 -15.08
C TYR A 285 -21.56 5.64 -13.58
N GLU A 286 -20.52 6.23 -13.02
CA GLU A 286 -20.48 6.63 -11.60
C GLU A 286 -20.59 8.15 -11.49
N SER A 287 -21.36 8.63 -10.52
CA SER A 287 -21.38 10.06 -10.24
C SER A 287 -20.07 10.53 -9.61
N LEU A 288 -19.71 11.79 -9.81
CA LEU A 288 -18.53 12.37 -9.14
C LEU A 288 -18.64 12.22 -7.61
N ALA A 289 -19.83 12.37 -7.05
CA ALA A 289 -20.07 12.20 -5.62
C ALA A 289 -19.81 10.76 -5.14
N ASP A 290 -20.12 9.76 -5.97
CA ASP A 290 -19.85 8.35 -5.63
C ASP A 290 -18.37 8.04 -5.67
N VAL A 291 -17.66 8.49 -6.71
CA VAL A 291 -16.19 8.33 -6.83
C VAL A 291 -15.47 9.03 -5.67
N MET A 292 -15.87 10.26 -5.34
CA MET A 292 -15.33 11.00 -4.19
C MET A 292 -15.64 10.31 -2.86
N GLY A 293 -16.86 9.82 -2.68
CA GLY A 293 -17.27 9.13 -1.46
C GLY A 293 -16.49 7.81 -1.25
N GLN A 294 -16.22 7.06 -2.32
CA GLN A 294 -15.34 5.90 -2.28
C GLN A 294 -13.93 6.30 -1.86
N ASN A 295 -13.37 7.28 -2.53
CA ASN A 295 -12.01 7.74 -2.25
C ASN A 295 -11.86 8.27 -0.81
N THR A 296 -12.87 8.97 -0.29
CA THR A 296 -12.89 9.43 1.11
C THR A 296 -12.91 8.26 2.10
N PHE A 297 -13.64 7.17 1.78
CA PHE A 297 -13.62 5.95 2.58
C PHE A 297 -12.24 5.30 2.59
N ASP A 298 -11.59 5.19 1.43
CA ASP A 298 -10.25 4.63 1.31
C ASP A 298 -9.23 5.45 2.12
N HIS A 299 -9.28 6.79 2.05
CA HIS A 299 -8.49 7.67 2.89
C HIS A 299 -8.74 7.43 4.40
N ALA A 300 -10.00 7.21 4.80
CA ALA A 300 -10.32 6.96 6.20
C ALA A 300 -9.77 5.62 6.69
N VAL A 301 -9.78 4.56 5.85
CA VAL A 301 -9.14 3.27 6.16
C VAL A 301 -7.66 3.46 6.41
N MET A 302 -6.95 4.15 5.51
CA MET A 302 -5.50 4.37 5.63
C MET A 302 -5.15 5.24 6.83
N ARG A 303 -5.82 6.37 7.01
CA ARG A 303 -5.64 7.26 8.16
C ARG A 303 -5.86 6.53 9.49
N SER A 304 -6.87 5.66 9.56
CA SER A 304 -7.23 4.99 10.82
C SER A 304 -6.23 3.94 11.27
N MET A 305 -5.32 3.49 10.40
CA MET A 305 -4.25 2.54 10.76
C MET A 305 -3.19 3.18 11.68
N LYS A 306 -3.04 4.52 11.64
CA LYS A 306 -2.09 5.25 12.49
C LYS A 306 -2.66 6.63 12.85
N LYS A 307 -3.54 6.66 13.85
CA LYS A 307 -4.36 7.84 14.23
C LYS A 307 -3.57 8.99 14.88
N ASP A 308 -2.34 8.77 15.25
CA ASP A 308 -1.45 9.74 15.89
C ASP A 308 -0.60 10.55 14.90
N LYS A 309 -0.68 10.23 13.62
CA LYS A 309 0.04 10.92 12.54
C LYS A 309 -0.84 11.15 11.31
N PRO A 310 -0.58 12.20 10.51
CA PRO A 310 -1.10 12.29 9.16
C PRO A 310 -0.63 11.11 8.31
N PHE A 311 -1.38 10.79 7.26
CA PHE A 311 -0.94 9.84 6.23
C PHE A 311 -0.32 10.57 5.03
N MET A 312 0.29 9.82 4.12
CA MET A 312 0.80 10.32 2.85
C MET A 312 -0.05 9.81 1.68
N LEU A 313 -0.51 10.71 0.82
CA LEU A 313 -0.88 10.35 -0.54
C LEU A 313 0.42 10.23 -1.33
N MET A 314 0.87 8.98 -1.60
CA MET A 314 2.18 8.70 -2.18
C MET A 314 2.14 8.75 -3.69
N GLU A 315 1.07 8.23 -4.29
CA GLU A 315 0.85 8.28 -5.72
C GLU A 315 -0.56 8.70 -6.07
N SER A 316 -0.67 9.47 -7.12
CA SER A 316 -1.93 9.81 -7.77
C SER A 316 -1.67 10.25 -9.23
N ALA A 317 -2.65 10.08 -10.11
CA ALA A 317 -2.48 10.55 -11.48
C ALA A 317 -2.88 12.03 -11.58
N PRO A 318 -2.01 12.93 -12.05
CA PRO A 318 -2.40 14.32 -12.28
C PRO A 318 -3.39 14.46 -13.44
N GLY A 319 -3.34 13.56 -14.42
CA GLY A 319 -4.18 13.57 -15.61
C GLY A 319 -5.09 12.36 -15.76
N LEU A 320 -4.52 11.24 -16.19
CA LEU A 320 -5.22 9.96 -16.40
C LEU A 320 -4.30 8.80 -16.01
N VAL A 321 -4.86 7.62 -15.85
CA VAL A 321 -4.11 6.35 -15.87
C VAL A 321 -4.30 5.66 -17.22
N ASN A 322 -3.47 4.66 -17.55
CA ASN A 322 -3.58 3.92 -18.81
C ASN A 322 -4.00 2.45 -18.63
N TRP A 323 -4.21 1.99 -17.40
CA TRP A 323 -4.45 0.58 -17.06
C TRP A 323 -5.90 0.27 -16.63
N HIS A 324 -6.77 1.25 -16.52
CA HIS A 324 -8.21 1.01 -16.41
C HIS A 324 -8.79 0.56 -17.76
N PRO A 325 -9.90 -0.18 -17.77
CA PRO A 325 -10.58 -0.58 -19.01
C PRO A 325 -10.95 0.61 -19.89
N TYR A 326 -11.29 1.76 -19.29
CA TYR A 326 -11.54 3.03 -19.96
C TYR A 326 -10.73 4.12 -19.25
N ASN A 327 -10.02 4.92 -20.04
CA ASN A 327 -9.14 5.97 -19.53
C ASN A 327 -9.50 7.30 -20.18
N LYS A 328 -9.95 8.24 -19.37
CA LYS A 328 -10.22 9.62 -19.79
C LYS A 328 -9.34 10.58 -18.99
N LEU A 329 -8.98 11.68 -19.60
CA LEU A 329 -8.29 12.77 -18.93
C LEU A 329 -9.24 13.39 -17.89
N LYS A 330 -8.77 13.63 -16.68
CA LYS A 330 -9.49 14.40 -15.66
C LYS A 330 -9.93 15.73 -16.22
N ARG A 331 -11.19 16.10 -16.00
CA ARG A 331 -11.71 17.43 -16.37
C ARG A 331 -10.99 18.52 -15.59
N PRO A 332 -10.95 19.77 -16.08
CA PRO A 332 -10.40 20.90 -15.32
C PRO A 332 -10.98 20.96 -13.90
N GLY A 333 -10.11 21.22 -12.92
CA GLY A 333 -10.46 21.33 -11.52
C GLY A 333 -10.60 20.00 -10.74
N ILE A 334 -10.73 18.84 -11.40
CA ILE A 334 -10.83 17.55 -10.70
C ILE A 334 -9.53 17.20 -9.99
N HIS A 335 -8.38 17.49 -10.58
CA HIS A 335 -7.09 17.29 -9.91
C HIS A 335 -7.01 18.07 -8.59
N ARG A 336 -7.36 19.35 -8.59
CA ARG A 336 -7.40 20.19 -7.40
C ARG A 336 -8.38 19.65 -6.34
N LEU A 337 -9.62 19.32 -6.76
CA LEU A 337 -10.65 18.74 -5.87
C LEU A 337 -10.15 17.47 -5.18
N PHE A 338 -9.56 16.54 -5.94
CA PHE A 338 -9.03 15.29 -5.44
C PHE A 338 -7.89 15.51 -4.41
N SER A 339 -6.96 16.41 -4.73
CA SER A 339 -5.82 16.73 -3.83
C SER A 339 -6.30 17.33 -2.50
N TYR A 340 -7.25 18.27 -2.55
CA TYR A 340 -7.86 18.83 -1.33
C TYR A 340 -8.71 17.81 -0.57
N ASN A 341 -9.30 16.81 -1.23
CA ASN A 341 -9.98 15.73 -0.53
C ASN A 341 -9.01 14.90 0.30
N ALA A 342 -7.84 14.56 -0.24
CA ALA A 342 -6.82 13.84 0.52
C ALA A 342 -6.36 14.65 1.75
N ILE A 343 -6.08 15.95 1.58
CA ILE A 343 -5.70 16.84 2.67
C ILE A 343 -6.82 16.93 3.72
N ALA A 344 -8.06 17.12 3.30
CA ALA A 344 -9.21 17.17 4.21
C ALA A 344 -9.42 15.85 4.96
N CYS A 345 -8.98 14.73 4.41
CA CYS A 345 -8.99 13.42 5.05
C CYS A 345 -7.77 13.16 5.94
N GLY A 346 -6.82 14.11 6.07
CA GLY A 346 -5.67 14.03 6.96
C GLY A 346 -4.35 13.69 6.29
N SER A 347 -4.19 13.90 4.98
CA SER A 347 -2.91 13.79 4.30
C SER A 347 -2.06 15.05 4.46
N ASP A 348 -0.77 14.89 4.79
CA ASP A 348 0.23 15.95 4.74
C ASP A 348 0.98 16.01 3.40
N THR A 349 0.54 15.24 2.39
CA THR A 349 1.21 15.17 1.09
C THR A 349 0.24 15.13 -0.08
N VAL A 350 0.70 15.61 -1.22
CA VAL A 350 0.10 15.37 -2.54
C VAL A 350 1.23 14.98 -3.47
N GLN A 351 1.27 13.71 -3.87
CA GLN A 351 2.31 13.19 -4.74
C GLN A 351 1.72 12.46 -5.96
N TYR A 352 2.52 12.34 -7.00
CA TYR A 352 2.09 11.88 -8.31
C TYR A 352 2.92 10.70 -8.80
N PHE A 353 2.29 9.73 -9.41
CA PHE A 353 2.90 8.90 -10.43
C PHE A 353 2.47 9.47 -11.79
N GLN A 354 3.37 10.16 -12.57
CA GLN A 354 4.77 10.40 -12.27
C GLN A 354 5.15 11.84 -12.66
N TRP A 355 6.40 12.24 -12.37
CA TRP A 355 6.87 13.56 -12.78
C TRP A 355 6.90 13.73 -14.30
N ARG A 356 7.67 12.87 -15.00
CA ARG A 356 7.83 12.93 -16.46
C ARG A 356 7.37 11.63 -17.09
N LYS A 357 6.57 11.73 -18.15
CA LYS A 357 6.07 10.60 -18.93
C LYS A 357 7.21 9.83 -19.60
N GLY A 358 7.26 8.51 -19.40
CA GLY A 358 8.25 7.63 -20.02
C GLY A 358 8.13 7.60 -21.54
N ARG A 359 9.26 7.33 -22.23
CA ARG A 359 9.31 7.25 -23.71
C ARG A 359 8.63 5.99 -24.25
N GLY A 360 8.44 4.98 -23.44
CA GLY A 360 7.94 3.68 -23.86
C GLY A 360 7.50 2.81 -22.70
N SER A 361 7.34 1.51 -22.96
CA SER A 361 6.92 0.49 -22.01
C SER A 361 5.45 0.59 -21.64
N PHE A 362 5.03 -0.22 -20.64
CA PHE A 362 3.63 -0.41 -20.28
C PHE A 362 2.92 0.89 -19.88
N GLU A 363 3.62 1.78 -19.17
CA GLU A 363 3.05 3.02 -18.64
C GLU A 363 3.41 4.28 -19.45
N GLN A 364 3.84 4.13 -20.70
CA GLN A 364 4.18 5.27 -21.54
C GLN A 364 3.03 6.29 -21.73
N TYR A 365 1.78 5.88 -21.53
CA TYR A 365 0.60 6.75 -21.59
C TYR A 365 -0.02 7.03 -20.22
N HIS A 366 0.59 6.57 -19.13
CA HIS A 366 0.16 6.98 -17.80
C HIS A 366 0.30 8.50 -17.63
N GLY A 367 -0.58 9.09 -16.82
CA GLY A 367 -0.52 10.52 -16.52
C GLY A 367 0.81 10.91 -15.87
N ALA A 368 1.27 12.09 -16.24
CA ALA A 368 2.47 12.68 -15.66
C ALA A 368 2.29 14.20 -15.56
N VAL A 369 3.10 14.86 -14.74
CA VAL A 369 3.10 16.32 -14.64
C VAL A 369 3.67 16.92 -15.94
N VAL A 370 4.79 16.39 -16.40
CA VAL A 370 5.40 16.73 -17.70
C VAL A 370 5.09 15.61 -18.69
N ASP A 371 4.32 15.92 -19.72
CA ASP A 371 3.95 14.96 -20.75
C ASP A 371 5.04 14.80 -21.84
N HIS A 372 4.74 14.06 -22.92
CA HIS A 372 5.68 13.82 -24.01
C HIS A 372 6.14 15.09 -24.76
N LEU A 373 5.42 16.21 -24.65
CA LEU A 373 5.88 17.49 -25.20
C LEU A 373 7.07 18.05 -24.41
N GLY A 374 7.24 17.63 -23.16
CA GLY A 374 8.38 18.01 -22.35
C GLY A 374 8.39 19.47 -21.88
N THR A 375 7.23 20.13 -21.88
CA THR A 375 7.10 21.56 -21.59
C THR A 375 6.11 21.85 -20.46
N ASN A 376 6.13 23.09 -19.95
CA ASN A 376 5.18 23.62 -18.99
C ASN A 376 3.88 24.16 -19.64
N ASP A 377 3.75 24.13 -20.97
CA ASP A 377 2.61 24.70 -21.67
C ASP A 377 1.47 23.69 -21.88
N THR A 378 1.19 22.90 -20.86
CA THR A 378 0.04 21.99 -20.86
C THR A 378 -0.92 22.36 -19.74
N ARG A 379 -2.20 22.01 -19.90
CA ARG A 379 -3.20 22.22 -18.84
C ARG A 379 -2.83 21.50 -17.56
N ILE A 380 -2.35 20.27 -17.65
CA ILE A 380 -1.99 19.45 -16.49
C ILE A 380 -0.84 20.11 -15.71
N PHE A 381 0.22 20.52 -16.39
CA PHE A 381 1.33 21.20 -15.72
C PHE A 381 0.86 22.47 -15.00
N LYS A 382 0.06 23.30 -15.69
CA LYS A 382 -0.47 24.55 -15.12
C LYS A 382 -1.38 24.31 -13.90
N GLU A 383 -2.23 23.27 -13.94
CA GLU A 383 -3.06 22.88 -12.78
C GLU A 383 -2.20 22.40 -11.60
N VAL A 384 -1.14 21.62 -11.86
CA VAL A 384 -0.22 21.15 -10.83
C VAL A 384 0.58 22.30 -10.23
N ALA A 385 1.11 23.19 -11.06
CA ALA A 385 1.87 24.37 -10.61
C ALA A 385 1.00 25.33 -9.77
N ALA A 386 -0.23 25.56 -10.20
CA ALA A 386 -1.18 26.37 -9.42
C ALA A 386 -1.48 25.74 -8.06
N LEU A 387 -1.68 24.42 -8.01
CA LEU A 387 -1.86 23.68 -6.75
C LEU A 387 -0.62 23.75 -5.88
N GLY A 388 0.59 23.59 -6.42
CA GLY A 388 1.84 23.68 -5.68
C GLY A 388 1.99 25.02 -4.92
N ALA A 389 1.64 26.13 -5.59
CA ALA A 389 1.62 27.45 -4.96
C ALA A 389 0.58 27.57 -3.83
N GLU A 390 -0.58 26.91 -3.94
CA GLU A 390 -1.58 26.86 -2.88
C GLU A 390 -1.07 26.04 -1.67
N LEU A 391 -0.45 24.86 -1.94
CA LEU A 391 0.00 23.93 -0.91
C LEU A 391 1.12 24.51 -0.02
N ASP A 392 2.00 25.32 -0.58
CA ASP A 392 3.05 26.03 0.19
C ASP A 392 2.46 26.96 1.25
N GLY A 393 1.29 27.55 0.97
CA GLY A 393 0.57 28.42 1.90
C GLY A 393 -0.16 27.70 3.04
N LEU A 394 -0.23 26.36 3.05
CA LEU A 394 -1.04 25.58 4.00
C LEU A 394 -0.27 25.10 5.24
N SER A 395 0.74 25.83 5.69
CA SER A 395 1.58 25.45 6.84
C SER A 395 0.80 25.29 8.15
N GLU A 396 -0.31 26.00 8.32
CA GLU A 396 -1.12 25.98 9.55
C GLU A 396 -1.84 24.64 9.76
N ILE A 397 -2.16 23.91 8.68
CA ILE A 397 -2.89 22.65 8.77
C ILE A 397 -1.98 21.43 8.77
N THR A 398 -0.68 21.56 8.46
CA THR A 398 0.24 20.41 8.48
C THR A 398 0.32 19.79 9.86
N GLY A 399 0.29 18.46 9.94
CA GLY A 399 0.29 17.70 11.18
C GLY A 399 -1.01 17.77 11.97
N THR A 400 -2.11 18.28 11.38
CA THR A 400 -3.42 18.23 12.02
C THR A 400 -3.99 16.81 11.96
N LEU A 401 -4.74 16.42 13.00
CA LEU A 401 -5.31 15.08 13.12
C LEU A 401 -6.84 15.15 13.19
N ILE A 402 -7.50 14.28 12.48
CA ILE A 402 -8.94 14.08 12.60
C ILE A 402 -9.21 13.25 13.86
N ARG A 403 -10.18 13.68 14.68
CA ARG A 403 -10.60 13.02 15.91
C ARG A 403 -12.06 12.63 15.79
N SER A 404 -12.29 11.39 15.40
CA SER A 404 -13.64 10.85 15.23
C SER A 404 -14.21 10.32 16.53
N LYS A 405 -15.55 10.46 16.70
CA LYS A 405 -16.33 9.83 17.76
C LYS A 405 -17.15 8.64 17.26
N VAL A 406 -17.07 8.34 15.98
CA VAL A 406 -17.74 7.23 15.34
C VAL A 406 -16.69 6.31 14.71
N ALA A 407 -16.76 5.01 15.03
CA ALA A 407 -15.99 3.96 14.38
C ALA A 407 -16.88 3.13 13.47
N LEU A 408 -16.40 2.81 12.28
CA LEU A 408 -16.95 1.80 11.40
C LEU A 408 -15.98 0.62 11.36
N LEU A 409 -16.48 -0.58 11.66
CA LEU A 409 -15.65 -1.78 11.65
C LEU A 409 -15.48 -2.30 10.23
N PHE A 410 -14.22 -2.51 9.85
CA PHE A 410 -13.82 -3.13 8.57
C PHE A 410 -12.64 -4.05 8.79
N ASP A 411 -12.83 -5.35 8.54
CA ASP A 411 -11.81 -6.38 8.67
C ASP A 411 -11.58 -7.10 7.34
N TRP A 412 -10.30 -7.29 6.95
CA TRP A 412 -9.93 -8.15 5.83
C TRP A 412 -10.32 -9.61 6.09
N ASP A 413 -10.11 -10.11 7.32
CA ASP A 413 -10.54 -11.46 7.71
C ASP A 413 -12.04 -11.66 7.48
N ASN A 414 -12.86 -10.68 7.87
CA ASN A 414 -14.30 -10.73 7.63
C ASN A 414 -14.63 -10.69 6.13
N MET A 415 -13.93 -9.86 5.36
CA MET A 415 -14.09 -9.77 3.90
C MET A 415 -13.79 -11.12 3.24
N TRP A 416 -12.67 -11.75 3.58
CA TRP A 416 -12.28 -13.03 3.02
C TRP A 416 -13.24 -14.15 3.43
N ALA A 417 -13.59 -14.24 4.71
CA ALA A 417 -14.45 -15.29 5.23
C ALA A 417 -15.89 -15.19 4.69
N ILE A 418 -16.48 -14.00 4.64
CA ILE A 418 -17.86 -13.84 4.17
C ILE A 418 -18.00 -14.12 2.67
N ASP A 419 -16.98 -13.81 1.88
CA ASP A 419 -17.00 -14.09 0.43
C ASP A 419 -16.76 -15.58 0.13
N ASP A 420 -15.98 -16.27 0.96
CA ASP A 420 -15.72 -17.71 0.78
C ASP A 420 -16.90 -18.60 1.19
N VAL A 421 -17.73 -18.19 2.16
CA VAL A 421 -18.86 -18.97 2.61
C VAL A 421 -19.94 -19.16 1.52
N LYS A 422 -20.37 -20.41 1.31
CA LYS A 422 -21.37 -20.77 0.29
C LYS A 422 -22.82 -20.64 0.81
N ALA A 423 -23.12 -19.51 1.42
CA ALA A 423 -24.45 -19.15 1.91
C ALA A 423 -24.96 -17.90 1.20
N LEU A 424 -26.27 -17.74 1.09
CA LEU A 424 -26.95 -16.55 0.53
C LEU A 424 -26.57 -16.24 -0.95
N GLY A 425 -25.92 -17.16 -1.64
CA GLY A 425 -25.44 -17.03 -3.01
C GLY A 425 -23.98 -17.45 -3.16
N GLN A 426 -23.52 -17.58 -4.41
CA GLN A 426 -22.16 -18.01 -4.75
C GLN A 426 -21.24 -16.85 -5.13
N GLU A 427 -21.80 -15.65 -5.32
CA GLU A 427 -21.05 -14.46 -5.69
C GLU A 427 -20.63 -13.67 -4.44
N SER A 428 -19.80 -12.64 -4.65
CA SER A 428 -19.39 -11.70 -3.59
C SER A 428 -20.59 -11.13 -2.81
N LYS A 429 -20.47 -11.10 -1.49
CA LYS A 429 -21.49 -10.53 -0.59
C LYS A 429 -21.41 -9.01 -0.47
N LYS A 430 -20.52 -8.37 -1.22
CA LYS A 430 -20.39 -6.91 -1.29
C LYS A 430 -20.12 -6.25 0.07
N TYR A 431 -19.28 -6.90 0.90
CA TYR A 431 -18.93 -6.37 2.22
C TYR A 431 -18.24 -5.00 2.17
N PRO A 432 -17.18 -4.80 1.36
CA PRO A 432 -16.53 -3.49 1.24
C PRO A 432 -17.50 -2.40 0.75
N GLU A 433 -18.32 -2.70 -0.25
CA GLU A 433 -19.30 -1.75 -0.80
C GLU A 433 -20.38 -1.40 0.21
N THR A 434 -20.77 -2.33 1.09
CA THR A 434 -21.73 -2.08 2.17
C THR A 434 -21.11 -1.16 3.22
N CYS A 435 -19.88 -1.42 3.66
CA CYS A 435 -19.14 -0.55 4.59
C CYS A 435 -18.99 0.86 4.02
N MET A 436 -18.59 0.97 2.76
CA MET A 436 -18.47 2.23 2.04
C MET A 436 -19.79 2.98 1.95
N SER A 437 -20.90 2.28 1.67
CA SER A 437 -22.24 2.91 1.57
C SER A 437 -22.65 3.52 2.91
N VAL A 438 -22.41 2.81 4.01
CA VAL A 438 -22.68 3.32 5.37
C VAL A 438 -21.79 4.52 5.69
N TYR A 439 -20.51 4.43 5.40
CA TYR A 439 -19.56 5.52 5.58
C TYR A 439 -19.98 6.79 4.83
N LYS A 440 -20.37 6.65 3.55
CA LYS A 440 -20.85 7.76 2.71
C LYS A 440 -22.10 8.44 3.31
N GLU A 441 -23.03 7.68 3.87
CA GLU A 441 -24.22 8.23 4.48
C GLU A 441 -23.96 8.99 5.79
N LEU A 442 -22.96 8.57 6.55
CA LEU A 442 -22.52 9.29 7.76
C LEU A 442 -21.80 10.59 7.39
N THR A 443 -20.83 10.52 6.47
CA THR A 443 -20.03 11.68 6.07
C THR A 443 -20.82 12.75 5.35
N LYS A 444 -21.84 12.39 4.54
CA LYS A 444 -22.80 13.34 3.96
C LYS A 444 -23.54 14.16 5.02
N ARG A 445 -23.62 13.69 6.27
CA ARG A 445 -24.24 14.38 7.40
C ARG A 445 -23.24 15.14 8.27
N GLY A 446 -21.98 15.25 7.80
CA GLY A 446 -20.93 15.95 8.52
C GLY A 446 -20.39 15.14 9.73
N VAL A 447 -20.52 13.82 9.71
CA VAL A 447 -19.99 12.96 10.77
C VAL A 447 -18.63 12.43 10.34
N ASP A 448 -17.59 12.72 11.11
CA ASP A 448 -16.27 12.11 10.94
C ASP A 448 -16.33 10.66 11.41
N VAL A 449 -15.73 9.76 10.63
CA VAL A 449 -15.74 8.32 10.89
C VAL A 449 -14.32 7.75 10.74
N ASP A 450 -13.85 7.05 11.78
CA ASP A 450 -12.68 6.19 11.66
C ASP A 450 -13.10 4.80 11.18
N VAL A 451 -12.27 4.17 10.34
CA VAL A 451 -12.50 2.82 9.84
C VAL A 451 -11.43 1.90 10.45
N ILE A 452 -11.85 1.09 11.43
CA ILE A 452 -10.95 0.31 12.28
C ILE A 452 -11.25 -1.19 12.21
N ALA A 453 -10.31 -2.04 12.66
CA ALA A 453 -10.56 -3.46 12.83
C ALA A 453 -11.39 -3.74 14.09
N SER A 454 -12.05 -4.91 14.14
CA SER A 454 -12.91 -5.28 15.26
C SER A 454 -12.16 -5.54 16.57
N ASP A 455 -10.85 -5.81 16.51
CA ASP A 455 -9.96 -6.02 17.65
C ASP A 455 -9.25 -4.73 18.13
N GLU A 456 -9.48 -3.60 17.48
CA GLU A 456 -8.90 -2.32 17.90
C GLU A 456 -9.62 -1.70 19.11
N PRO A 457 -8.92 -0.86 19.91
CA PRO A 457 -9.50 -0.20 21.08
C PRO A 457 -10.70 0.70 20.72
N LEU A 458 -11.79 0.59 21.50
CA LEU A 458 -13.04 1.32 21.28
C LEU A 458 -13.24 2.48 22.28
N ASP A 459 -12.27 2.81 23.11
CA ASP A 459 -12.43 3.74 24.23
C ASP A 459 -12.73 5.18 23.81
N ASP A 460 -12.18 5.60 22.66
CA ASP A 460 -12.31 6.96 22.14
C ASP A 460 -13.66 7.23 21.44
N TYR A 461 -14.45 6.19 21.18
CA TYR A 461 -15.67 6.30 20.38
C TYR A 461 -16.93 6.32 21.21
N ASP A 462 -17.94 7.00 20.71
CA ASP A 462 -19.29 7.04 21.28
C ASP A 462 -20.26 6.14 20.52
N VAL A 463 -19.98 5.88 19.25
CA VAL A 463 -20.76 4.99 18.38
C VAL A 463 -19.85 4.07 17.60
N VAL A 464 -20.21 2.80 17.55
CA VAL A 464 -19.59 1.79 16.68
C VAL A 464 -20.62 1.31 15.67
N VAL A 465 -20.24 1.28 14.40
CA VAL A 465 -21.07 0.74 13.31
C VAL A 465 -20.39 -0.53 12.79
N ALA A 466 -21.11 -1.64 12.80
CA ALA A 466 -20.58 -2.96 12.45
C ALA A 466 -21.37 -3.54 11.25
N PRO A 467 -21.10 -3.14 10.01
CA PRO A 467 -21.79 -3.66 8.84
C PRO A 467 -21.39 -5.11 8.59
N MET A 468 -22.37 -5.99 8.37
CA MET A 468 -22.15 -7.38 7.92
C MET A 468 -21.01 -8.10 8.64
N LEU A 469 -20.89 -7.93 9.95
CA LEU A 469 -19.84 -8.55 10.76
C LEU A 469 -20.13 -10.04 10.91
N TYR A 470 -19.54 -10.85 10.03
CA TYR A 470 -19.71 -12.30 9.96
C TYR A 470 -18.69 -13.02 10.83
N MET A 471 -17.41 -12.60 10.75
CA MET A 471 -16.32 -13.15 11.53
C MET A 471 -15.81 -12.11 12.52
N LEU A 472 -15.50 -12.53 13.74
CA LEU A 472 -14.90 -11.71 14.77
C LEU A 472 -13.46 -12.14 15.00
N ARG A 473 -12.56 -11.17 15.14
CA ARG A 473 -11.21 -11.41 15.64
C ARG A 473 -11.23 -11.74 17.14
N ASP A 474 -10.16 -12.36 17.64
CA ASP A 474 -10.03 -12.71 19.05
C ASP A 474 -10.18 -11.47 19.94
N GLY A 475 -10.97 -11.62 21.00
CA GLY A 475 -11.27 -10.53 21.94
C GLY A 475 -12.28 -9.49 21.45
N ALA A 476 -12.66 -9.49 20.16
CA ALA A 476 -13.58 -8.49 19.61
C ALA A 476 -14.98 -8.58 20.23
N ALA A 477 -15.50 -9.79 20.47
CA ALA A 477 -16.82 -9.97 21.10
C ALA A 477 -16.87 -9.38 22.51
N GLU A 478 -15.84 -9.63 23.30
CA GLU A 478 -15.69 -9.12 24.65
C GLU A 478 -15.54 -7.59 24.67
N SER A 479 -14.74 -7.03 23.75
CA SER A 479 -14.56 -5.58 23.59
C SER A 479 -15.88 -4.89 23.22
N LEU A 480 -16.63 -5.42 22.24
CA LEU A 480 -17.91 -4.91 21.84
C LEU A 480 -18.95 -5.00 22.97
N ALA A 481 -18.99 -6.10 23.71
CA ALA A 481 -19.87 -6.27 24.86
C ALA A 481 -19.54 -5.25 25.97
N ALA A 482 -18.27 -5.03 26.25
CA ALA A 482 -17.82 -4.02 27.23
C ALA A 482 -18.17 -2.60 26.77
N PHE A 483 -18.05 -2.30 25.47
CA PHE A 483 -18.43 -1.02 24.88
C PHE A 483 -19.92 -0.73 25.10
N VAL A 484 -20.82 -1.71 24.84
CA VAL A 484 -22.27 -1.55 25.03
C VAL A 484 -22.61 -1.32 26.52
N LYS A 485 -21.96 -2.05 27.43
CA LYS A 485 -22.18 -1.89 28.90
C LYS A 485 -21.84 -0.48 29.40
N ARG A 486 -20.99 0.26 28.72
CA ARG A 486 -20.68 1.67 29.05
C ARG A 486 -21.73 2.66 28.54
N SER A 487 -22.94 2.23 28.21
CA SER A 487 -24.05 3.02 27.66
C SER A 487 -23.76 3.66 26.30
N ARG A 488 -22.83 3.06 25.55
CA ARG A 488 -22.52 3.45 24.19
C ARG A 488 -23.32 2.65 23.17
N LYS A 489 -23.44 3.10 21.93
CA LYS A 489 -24.35 2.54 20.94
C LYS A 489 -23.59 1.74 19.87
N ILE A 490 -24.04 0.49 19.63
CA ILE A 490 -23.64 -0.27 18.46
C ILE A 490 -24.80 -0.33 17.48
N TRP A 491 -24.53 -0.03 16.22
CA TRP A 491 -25.44 -0.25 15.11
C TRP A 491 -24.92 -1.44 14.30
N HIS A 492 -25.63 -2.55 14.37
CA HIS A 492 -25.33 -3.76 13.62
C HIS A 492 -26.25 -3.83 12.39
N LEU A 493 -25.68 -3.96 11.19
CA LEU A 493 -26.39 -4.15 9.93
C LEU A 493 -26.22 -5.59 9.47
N HIS A 494 -27.30 -6.33 9.55
CA HIS A 494 -27.51 -7.73 9.14
C HIS A 494 -26.33 -8.56 8.61
N THR A 495 -25.85 -9.46 9.46
CA THR A 495 -25.60 -10.91 9.26
C THR A 495 -25.31 -11.49 10.65
N ALA A 496 -25.71 -12.72 10.94
CA ALA A 496 -25.37 -13.33 12.22
C ALA A 496 -23.83 -13.42 12.34
N ALA A 497 -23.28 -12.78 13.38
CA ALA A 497 -21.88 -12.96 13.69
C ALA A 497 -21.63 -14.43 14.08
N VAL A 498 -20.76 -15.08 13.36
CA VAL A 498 -20.22 -16.38 13.75
C VAL A 498 -18.92 -16.09 14.49
N LYS A 499 -18.83 -16.50 15.76
CA LYS A 499 -17.57 -16.46 16.51
C LYS A 499 -16.56 -17.31 15.76
N SER A 500 -15.31 -16.84 15.59
CA SER A 500 -14.24 -17.72 15.14
C SER A 500 -14.25 -18.95 16.06
N VAL A 501 -14.38 -20.10 15.48
CA VAL A 501 -14.28 -21.34 16.24
C VAL A 501 -12.81 -21.62 16.38
N ASP A 502 -12.28 -21.40 17.62
CA ASP A 502 -10.95 -21.84 18.01
C ASP A 502 -10.83 -23.37 17.87
#